data_866421183a4cb0124f66d619745183ab
#
_entry.id   866421183a4cb0124f66d619745183ab
#
_cell.length_a   1.000
_cell.length_b   1.000
_cell.length_c   1.000
_cell.angle_alpha   90.00
_cell.angle_beta   90.00
_cell.angle_gamma   90.00
#
_symmetry.space_group_name_H-M   'P 1'
#
loop_
_entity.id
_entity.type
_entity.pdbx_description
1 polymer ?
#
loop_
_entity_poly.entity_id
_entity_poly.type
_entity_poly.pdbx_seq_one_letter_code
_entity_poly.pdbx_strand_id
1 'polypeptide(L)'
;MKSARPVVLDACVLVPMPLADTLLRLAAGPRLFLPKWSDQIMVEVTRTLRETFGLSDQKAMHRESEIRQHFPEAWIEDYEDLIPPMTNHPKDRHVLAAAAHAGVKVIVTYNIKDFPRSSLTPYSITAQGPSAFLKDLYGAARQW
;
A
#
# COMPACT_ATOMS: atom_id res chain seq x y z
N MET A 1 -5.70 -24.24 3.89
CA MET A 1 -4.99 -23.01 4.26
C MET A 1 -5.08 -22.02 3.10
N LYS A 2 -5.46 -20.78 3.39
CA LYS A 2 -5.52 -19.76 2.35
C LYS A 2 -4.15 -19.17 2.10
N SER A 3 -3.81 -18.98 0.83
CA SER A 3 -2.60 -18.25 0.45
C SER A 3 -2.74 -16.78 0.82
N ALA A 4 -1.63 -16.16 1.21
CA ALA A 4 -1.61 -14.73 1.46
C ALA A 4 -1.89 -13.98 0.16
N ARG A 5 -2.74 -12.94 0.24
CA ARG A 5 -3.12 -12.14 -0.92
C ARG A 5 -2.25 -10.90 -1.04
N PRO A 6 -1.93 -10.48 -2.28
CA PRO A 6 -1.22 -9.21 -2.46
C PRO A 6 -2.16 -8.03 -2.21
N VAL A 7 -1.64 -7.00 -1.54
CA VAL A 7 -2.39 -5.82 -1.16
C VAL A 7 -1.49 -4.60 -1.38
N VAL A 8 -1.99 -3.58 -2.08
CA VAL A 8 -1.24 -2.33 -2.23
C VAL A 8 -1.48 -1.46 -1.00
N LEU A 9 -0.40 -1.02 -0.38
CA LEU A 9 -0.44 -0.08 0.74
C LEU A 9 -0.11 1.32 0.21
N ASP A 10 -1.06 2.24 0.30
CA ASP A 10 -0.85 3.62 -0.09
C ASP A 10 0.07 4.32 0.92
N ALA A 11 0.75 5.37 0.49
CA ALA A 11 1.71 6.08 1.34
C ALA A 11 1.13 6.51 2.68
N CYS A 12 -0.13 6.94 2.68
CA CYS A 12 -0.76 7.46 3.90
C CYS A 12 -0.89 6.41 5.02
N VAL A 13 -0.84 5.12 4.72
CA VAL A 13 -0.86 4.08 5.76
C VAL A 13 0.53 3.59 6.13
N LEU A 14 1.55 4.01 5.38
CA LEU A 14 2.95 3.64 5.65
C LEU A 14 3.70 4.74 6.41
N VAL A 15 3.08 5.91 6.60
CA VAL A 15 3.70 7.03 7.29
C VAL A 15 3.44 7.01 8.80
N PRO A 16 2.21 6.84 9.32
CA PRO A 16 2.01 6.79 10.77
C PRO A 16 2.71 5.56 11.34
N MET A 17 3.74 5.77 12.15
CA MET A 17 4.63 4.69 12.59
C MET A 17 3.93 3.54 13.30
N PRO A 18 2.98 3.76 14.26
CA PRO A 18 2.32 2.63 14.92
C PRO A 18 1.52 1.76 13.93
N LEU A 19 0.81 2.39 12.99
CA LEU A 19 0.04 1.66 11.99
C LEU A 19 0.95 0.93 11.02
N ALA A 20 1.97 1.62 10.50
CA ALA A 20 2.92 1.04 9.55
C ALA A 20 3.61 -0.17 10.16
N ASP A 21 4.06 -0.06 11.41
CA ASP A 21 4.70 -1.17 12.09
C ASP A 21 3.76 -2.37 12.27
N THR A 22 2.51 -2.12 12.62
CA THR A 22 1.52 -3.18 12.76
C THR A 22 1.31 -3.91 11.43
N LEU A 23 1.08 -3.16 10.35
CA LEU A 23 0.86 -3.74 9.03
C LEU A 23 2.07 -4.54 8.56
N LEU A 24 3.26 -3.97 8.69
CA LEU A 24 4.47 -4.63 8.21
C LEU A 24 4.81 -5.87 9.05
N ARG A 25 4.54 -5.86 10.35
CA ARG A 25 4.75 -7.04 11.20
C ARG A 25 3.81 -8.18 10.83
N LEU A 26 2.54 -7.87 10.54
CA LEU A 26 1.58 -8.89 10.13
C LEU A 26 1.94 -9.50 8.78
N ALA A 27 2.55 -8.71 7.91
CA ALA A 27 3.03 -9.19 6.61
C ALA A 27 4.32 -10.01 6.76
N ALA A 28 5.23 -9.59 7.61
CA ALA A 28 6.55 -10.22 7.74
C ALA A 28 6.51 -11.53 8.49
N GLY A 29 5.92 -11.55 9.71
CA GLY A 29 5.91 -12.71 10.57
C GLY A 29 4.87 -13.74 10.16
N PRO A 30 3.57 -13.49 10.48
CA PRO A 30 2.49 -14.42 10.13
C PRO A 30 2.21 -14.52 8.64
N ARG A 31 2.69 -13.55 7.85
CA ARG A 31 2.46 -13.47 6.40
C ARG A 31 0.97 -13.51 6.07
N LEU A 32 0.18 -12.71 6.79
CA LEU A 32 -1.26 -12.67 6.58
C LEU A 32 -1.64 -12.05 5.24
N PHE A 33 -0.76 -11.24 4.68
CA PHE A 33 -0.92 -10.67 3.35
C PHE A 33 0.45 -10.37 2.76
N LEU A 34 0.49 -10.10 1.46
CA LEU A 34 1.71 -9.73 0.75
C LEU A 34 1.66 -8.24 0.44
N PRO A 35 2.47 -7.41 1.12
CA PRO A 35 2.44 -5.97 0.89
C PRO A 35 3.03 -5.62 -0.47
N LYS A 36 2.42 -4.66 -1.14
CA LYS A 36 2.89 -4.17 -2.43
C LYS A 36 2.88 -2.65 -2.45
N TRP A 37 3.83 -2.07 -3.10
CA TRP A 37 3.95 -0.63 -3.34
C TRP A 37 4.83 -0.40 -4.56
N SER A 38 4.98 0.88 -4.93
CA SER A 38 5.85 1.29 -6.03
C SER A 38 6.90 2.25 -5.51
N ASP A 39 7.88 2.59 -6.36
CA ASP A 39 8.84 3.63 -6.04
C ASP A 39 8.14 4.98 -5.78
N GLN A 40 7.10 5.30 -6.56
CA GLN A 40 6.35 6.55 -6.35
C GLN A 40 5.69 6.59 -4.99
N ILE A 41 5.07 5.48 -4.57
CA ILE A 41 4.48 5.40 -3.22
C ILE A 41 5.57 5.64 -2.18
N MET A 42 6.72 5.00 -2.32
CA MET A 42 7.80 5.12 -1.34
C MET A 42 8.42 6.53 -1.31
N VAL A 43 8.50 7.20 -2.47
CA VAL A 43 8.93 8.60 -2.52
C VAL A 43 7.96 9.47 -1.71
N GLU A 44 6.66 9.24 -1.82
CA GLU A 44 5.68 9.97 -1.03
C GLU A 44 5.84 9.70 0.47
N VAL A 45 6.12 8.45 0.85
CA VAL A 45 6.37 8.09 2.25
C VAL A 45 7.55 8.88 2.79
N THR A 46 8.70 8.83 2.12
CA THR A 46 9.90 9.50 2.61
C THR A 46 9.73 11.01 2.62
N ARG A 47 9.06 11.57 1.60
CA ARG A 47 8.79 13.01 1.57
C ARG A 47 7.94 13.44 2.76
N THR A 48 6.87 12.70 3.06
CA THR A 48 5.99 13.02 4.18
C THR A 48 6.71 12.88 5.52
N LEU A 49 7.55 11.86 5.67
CA LEU A 49 8.34 11.69 6.88
C LEU A 49 9.25 12.90 7.12
N ARG A 50 9.85 13.45 6.06
CA ARG A 50 10.71 14.63 6.18
C ARG A 50 9.90 15.92 6.39
N GLU A 51 8.91 16.15 5.54
CA GLU A 51 8.21 17.44 5.48
C GLU A 51 7.16 17.60 6.58
N THR A 52 6.45 16.54 6.93
CA THR A 52 5.37 16.59 7.91
C THR A 52 5.84 16.17 9.29
N PHE A 53 6.69 15.16 9.38
CA PHE A 53 7.12 14.60 10.66
C PHE A 53 8.54 15.01 11.05
N GLY A 54 9.21 15.79 10.22
CA GLY A 54 10.49 16.39 10.57
C GLY A 54 11.66 15.42 10.65
N LEU A 55 11.56 14.23 10.07
CA LEU A 55 12.69 13.30 10.03
C LEU A 55 13.81 13.88 9.17
N SER A 56 15.06 13.65 9.60
CA SER A 56 16.21 14.00 8.78
C SER A 56 16.23 13.13 7.51
N ASP A 57 16.91 13.60 6.48
CA ASP A 57 17.11 12.81 5.26
C ASP A 57 17.68 11.43 5.59
N GLN A 58 18.65 11.39 6.48
CA GLN A 58 19.31 10.15 6.87
C GLN A 58 18.33 9.17 7.49
N LYS A 59 17.47 9.64 8.39
CA LYS A 59 16.47 8.78 9.04
C LYS A 59 15.41 8.29 8.07
N ALA A 60 14.95 9.16 7.17
CA ALA A 60 13.96 8.78 6.15
C ALA A 60 14.55 7.73 5.20
N MET A 61 15.78 7.92 4.77
CA MET A 61 16.47 6.96 3.89
C MET A 61 16.73 5.63 4.59
N HIS A 62 17.05 5.68 5.89
CA HIS A 62 17.25 4.47 6.67
C HIS A 62 15.95 3.66 6.76
N ARG A 63 14.83 4.33 6.99
CA ARG A 63 13.52 3.69 7.04
C ARG A 63 13.20 2.99 5.71
N GLU A 64 13.40 3.68 4.60
CA GLU A 64 13.18 3.11 3.28
C GLU A 64 14.09 1.90 3.04
N SER A 65 15.35 2.01 3.41
CA SER A 65 16.31 0.92 3.27
C SER A 65 15.90 -0.32 4.04
N GLU A 66 15.42 -0.14 5.26
CA GLU A 66 14.92 -1.26 6.06
C GLU A 66 13.71 -1.95 5.41
N ILE A 67 12.79 -1.14 4.89
CA ILE A 67 11.60 -1.67 4.20
C ILE A 67 12.03 -2.46 2.96
N ARG A 68 12.97 -1.93 2.17
CA ARG A 68 13.48 -2.62 0.99
C ARG A 68 14.12 -3.96 1.37
N GLN A 69 14.87 -3.97 2.44
CA GLN A 69 15.60 -5.15 2.88
C GLN A 69 14.67 -6.26 3.35
N HIS A 70 13.60 -5.89 4.05
CA HIS A 70 12.66 -6.87 4.61
C HIS A 70 11.59 -7.32 3.61
N PHE A 71 11.30 -6.50 2.58
CA PHE A 71 10.24 -6.78 1.62
C PHE A 71 10.73 -6.58 0.19
N PRO A 72 11.77 -7.32 -0.24
CA PRO A 72 12.33 -7.11 -1.59
C PRO A 72 11.35 -7.44 -2.71
N GLU A 73 10.32 -8.24 -2.44
CA GLU A 73 9.34 -8.69 -3.42
C GLU A 73 8.14 -7.77 -3.54
N ALA A 74 8.09 -6.69 -2.73
CA ALA A 74 6.91 -5.83 -2.66
C ALA A 74 6.82 -4.81 -3.79
N TRP A 75 7.88 -4.60 -4.55
CA TRP A 75 8.00 -3.50 -5.50
C TRP A 75 7.30 -3.81 -6.81
N ILE A 76 6.37 -2.91 -7.21
CA ILE A 76 5.67 -2.99 -8.49
C ILE A 76 6.36 -2.05 -9.46
N GLU A 77 6.70 -2.56 -10.65
CA GLU A 77 7.37 -1.81 -11.69
C GLU A 77 6.53 -1.83 -12.98
N ASP A 78 6.90 -0.97 -13.93
CA ASP A 78 6.34 -0.99 -15.29
C ASP A 78 4.84 -0.74 -15.37
N TYR A 79 4.30 0.06 -14.45
CA TYR A 79 2.86 0.38 -14.39
C TYR A 79 2.52 1.74 -15.02
N GLU A 80 3.52 2.52 -15.42
CA GLU A 80 3.34 3.92 -15.79
C GLU A 80 2.40 4.11 -16.98
N ASP A 81 2.40 3.17 -17.92
CA ASP A 81 1.54 3.24 -19.11
C ASP A 81 0.05 3.13 -18.75
N LEU A 82 -0.26 2.63 -17.57
CA LEU A 82 -1.64 2.53 -17.10
C LEU A 82 -2.13 3.77 -16.36
N ILE A 83 -1.25 4.73 -16.10
CA ILE A 83 -1.66 5.95 -15.40
C ILE A 83 -2.64 6.80 -16.22
N PRO A 84 -2.38 7.08 -17.52
CA PRO A 84 -3.27 7.97 -18.29
C PRO A 84 -4.73 7.54 -18.34
N PRO A 85 -5.08 6.25 -18.46
CA PRO A 85 -6.50 5.87 -18.50
C PRO A 85 -7.21 5.87 -17.14
N MET A 86 -6.49 6.07 -16.03
CA MET A 86 -7.12 6.07 -14.71
C MET A 86 -8.01 7.30 -14.52
N THR A 87 -9.11 7.11 -13.79
CA THR A 87 -10.15 8.15 -13.61
C THR A 87 -10.32 8.58 -12.16
N ASN A 88 -9.53 8.04 -11.24
CA ASN A 88 -9.58 8.44 -9.84
C ASN A 88 -8.85 9.78 -9.64
N HIS A 89 -8.72 10.22 -8.39
CA HIS A 89 -8.06 11.49 -8.10
C HIS A 89 -6.67 11.53 -8.74
N PRO A 90 -6.31 12.61 -9.46
CA PRO A 90 -5.07 12.65 -10.25
C PRO A 90 -3.80 12.31 -9.46
N LYS A 91 -3.70 12.75 -8.23
CA LYS A 91 -2.50 12.52 -7.43
C LYS A 91 -2.33 11.05 -7.04
N ASP A 92 -3.42 10.25 -7.07
CA ASP A 92 -3.41 8.85 -6.65
C ASP A 92 -3.61 7.88 -7.82
N ARG A 93 -3.55 8.39 -9.06
CA ARG A 93 -3.69 7.51 -10.24
C ARG A 93 -2.56 6.52 -10.35
N HIS A 94 -1.35 6.87 -9.92
CA HIS A 94 -0.23 5.95 -9.95
C HIS A 94 -0.46 4.75 -9.01
N VAL A 95 -1.17 4.95 -7.90
CA VAL A 95 -1.48 3.88 -6.97
C VAL A 95 -2.43 2.86 -7.61
N LEU A 96 -3.49 3.37 -8.25
CA LEU A 96 -4.45 2.50 -8.94
C LEU A 96 -3.79 1.79 -10.13
N ALA A 97 -2.96 2.49 -10.89
CA ALA A 97 -2.24 1.92 -12.01
C ALA A 97 -1.32 0.78 -11.55
N ALA A 98 -0.60 0.97 -10.47
CA ALA A 98 0.26 -0.06 -9.92
C ALA A 98 -0.53 -1.30 -9.52
N ALA A 99 -1.65 -1.12 -8.82
CA ALA A 99 -2.50 -2.22 -8.39
C ALA A 99 -3.06 -2.98 -9.61
N ALA A 100 -3.57 -2.25 -10.60
CA ALA A 100 -4.12 -2.87 -11.81
C ALA A 100 -3.06 -3.66 -12.57
N HIS A 101 -1.87 -3.10 -12.72
CA HIS A 101 -0.77 -3.75 -13.43
C HIS A 101 -0.35 -5.05 -12.74
N ALA A 102 -0.26 -5.03 -11.43
CA ALA A 102 0.19 -6.18 -10.65
C ALA A 102 -0.93 -7.20 -10.37
N GLY A 103 -2.15 -6.93 -10.82
CA GLY A 103 -3.28 -7.83 -10.56
C GLY A 103 -3.70 -7.85 -9.10
N VAL A 104 -3.41 -6.79 -8.37
CA VAL A 104 -3.77 -6.66 -6.96
C VAL A 104 -5.20 -6.18 -6.86
N LYS A 105 -5.99 -6.78 -5.97
CA LYS A 105 -7.43 -6.50 -5.87
C LYS A 105 -7.83 -5.63 -4.69
N VAL A 106 -6.90 -5.31 -3.81
CA VAL A 106 -7.17 -4.50 -2.61
C VAL A 106 -6.13 -3.40 -2.48
N ILE A 107 -6.60 -2.17 -2.28
CA ILE A 107 -5.78 -1.01 -1.94
C ILE A 107 -6.17 -0.58 -0.53
N VAL A 108 -5.19 -0.46 0.38
CA VAL A 108 -5.43 0.05 1.73
C VAL A 108 -5.02 1.50 1.78
N THR A 109 -5.96 2.39 2.12
CA THR A 109 -5.73 3.83 2.11
C THR A 109 -6.68 4.53 3.07
N TYR A 110 -6.25 5.66 3.64
CA TYR A 110 -7.15 6.56 4.36
C TYR A 110 -8.01 7.39 3.41
N ASN A 111 -7.56 7.56 2.15
CA ASN A 111 -8.17 8.48 1.18
C ASN A 111 -9.14 7.76 0.25
N ILE A 112 -10.10 7.03 0.83
CA ILE A 112 -11.05 6.22 0.06
C ILE A 112 -11.81 7.06 -0.96
N LYS A 113 -12.12 8.32 -0.63
CA LYS A 113 -12.81 9.23 -1.55
C LYS A 113 -12.04 9.49 -2.84
N ASP A 114 -10.72 9.32 -2.82
CA ASP A 114 -9.85 9.51 -3.98
C ASP A 114 -9.84 8.29 -4.91
N PHE A 115 -10.53 7.21 -4.49
CA PHE A 115 -10.65 5.96 -5.23
C PHE A 115 -12.13 5.60 -5.37
N PRO A 116 -12.93 6.38 -6.15
CA PRO A 116 -14.35 6.10 -6.26
C PRO A 116 -14.60 4.74 -6.92
N ARG A 117 -15.70 4.11 -6.55
CA ARG A 117 -16.03 2.77 -7.04
C ARG A 117 -16.03 2.69 -8.57
N SER A 118 -16.50 3.73 -9.25
CA SER A 118 -16.53 3.76 -10.70
C SER A 118 -15.15 3.65 -11.33
N SER A 119 -14.12 4.14 -10.63
CA SER A 119 -12.73 4.04 -11.09
C SER A 119 -12.12 2.67 -10.82
N LEU A 120 -12.60 1.98 -9.81
CA LEU A 120 -12.05 0.70 -9.35
C LEU A 120 -12.71 -0.52 -10.03
N THR A 121 -14.00 -0.42 -10.29
CA THR A 121 -14.79 -1.54 -10.83
C THR A 121 -14.21 -2.14 -12.10
N PRO A 122 -13.72 -1.33 -13.08
CA PRO A 122 -13.15 -1.91 -14.31
C PRO A 122 -11.97 -2.84 -14.06
N TYR A 123 -11.30 -2.71 -12.92
CA TYR A 123 -10.12 -3.52 -12.58
C TYR A 123 -10.41 -4.55 -11.49
N SER A 124 -11.67 -4.63 -11.05
CA SER A 124 -12.10 -5.53 -9.97
C SER A 124 -11.31 -5.27 -8.68
N ILE A 125 -11.05 -4.00 -8.39
CA ILE A 125 -10.29 -3.57 -7.21
C ILE A 125 -11.25 -2.97 -6.19
N THR A 126 -10.96 -3.16 -4.90
CA THR A 126 -11.65 -2.47 -3.81
C THR A 126 -10.65 -1.66 -3.00
N ALA A 127 -11.10 -0.53 -2.46
CA ALA A 127 -10.30 0.28 -1.55
C ALA A 127 -10.85 0.13 -0.13
N GLN A 128 -9.96 -0.09 0.82
CA GLN A 128 -10.34 -0.26 2.23
C GLN A 128 -9.52 0.68 3.10
N GLY A 129 -10.14 1.22 4.15
CA GLY A 129 -9.40 1.89 5.20
C GLY A 129 -8.60 0.87 6.02
N PRO A 130 -7.56 1.31 6.73
CA PRO A 130 -6.72 0.37 7.48
C PRO A 130 -7.47 -0.35 8.58
N SER A 131 -8.45 0.28 9.22
CA SER A 131 -9.25 -0.36 10.27
C SER A 131 -10.06 -1.53 9.72
N ALA A 132 -10.77 -1.31 8.60
CA ALA A 132 -11.55 -2.36 7.95
C ALA A 132 -10.65 -3.49 7.47
N PHE A 133 -9.50 -3.15 6.91
CA PHE A 133 -8.54 -4.14 6.44
C PHE A 133 -8.03 -5.02 7.59
N LEU A 134 -7.66 -4.41 8.71
CA LEU A 134 -7.18 -5.15 9.89
C LEU A 134 -8.26 -6.06 10.46
N LYS A 135 -9.51 -5.60 10.49
CA LYS A 135 -10.62 -6.43 10.94
C LYS A 135 -10.80 -7.66 10.05
N ASP A 136 -10.70 -7.47 8.75
CA ASP A 136 -10.82 -8.58 7.80
C ASP A 136 -9.67 -9.58 7.97
N LEU A 137 -8.45 -9.09 8.16
CA LEU A 137 -7.29 -9.96 8.41
C LEU A 137 -7.48 -10.76 9.71
N TYR A 138 -7.93 -10.08 10.76
CA TYR A 138 -8.12 -10.71 12.05
C TYR A 138 -9.21 -11.79 11.97
N GLY A 139 -10.32 -11.48 11.31
CA GLY A 139 -11.38 -12.44 11.11
C GLY A 139 -10.95 -13.67 10.33
N ALA A 140 -10.20 -13.46 9.26
CA ALA A 140 -9.66 -14.56 8.45
C ALA A 140 -8.68 -15.42 9.25
N ALA A 141 -7.80 -14.79 10.03
CA ALA A 141 -6.81 -15.51 10.84
C ALA A 141 -7.48 -16.37 11.92
N ARG A 142 -8.59 -15.91 12.47
CA ARG A 142 -9.30 -16.65 13.51
C ARG A 142 -9.98 -17.92 13.02
N GLN A 143 -10.18 -18.04 11.72
CA GLN A 143 -10.82 -19.22 11.13
C GLN A 143 -9.85 -20.38 10.96
N TRP A 144 -8.62 -20.16 11.26
CA TRP A 144 -7.58 -21.18 11.17
C TRP A 144 -7.35 -21.80 12.55
#